data_f953ce362410f9f699ae1f59089058c3
#
_entry.id   f953ce362410f9f699ae1f59089058c3
#
_cell.length_a   1.000
_cell.length_b   1.000
_cell.length_c   1.000
_cell.angle_alpha   90.00
_cell.angle_beta   90.00
_cell.angle_gamma   90.00
#
_symmetry.space_group_name_H-M   'P 1'
#
loop_
_entity.id
_entity.type
_entity.pdbx_description
1 polymer ?
#
loop_
_entity_poly.entity_id
_entity_poly.type
_entity_poly.pdbx_seq_one_letter_code
_entity_poly.pdbx_strand_id
1 'polypeptide(L)'
;LIESRLKRKEHPDKKYFTFANTLATINYSKTVKGHGWMGCRFQTDPNKGYNEVIFHVRLNDNDAKLQQETIGIMGTNLIYGCFNYYNEPKKLIQSIYDNLSRDNVEMDMIHMEGPDFEGVDNRLLSLILVKENMTDAVIFGADGKNQQPSDVLYKKNILTIRGSFRPVTK
;
A
#
# COMPACT_ATOMS: atom_id res chain seq x y z
N LEU A 1 -19.58 -12.72 -4.80
CA LEU A 1 -19.19 -14.15 -4.69
C LEU A 1 -18.82 -14.52 -3.26
N ILE A 2 -17.92 -13.77 -2.60
CA ILE A 2 -17.48 -14.02 -1.21
C ILE A 2 -18.65 -13.91 -0.25
N GLU A 3 -19.44 -12.86 -0.30
CA GLU A 3 -20.62 -12.66 0.55
C GLU A 3 -21.64 -13.79 0.42
N SER A 4 -21.87 -14.26 -0.82
CA SER A 4 -22.77 -15.39 -1.07
C SER A 4 -22.24 -16.68 -0.45
N ARG A 5 -20.93 -16.95 -0.60
CA ARG A 5 -20.29 -18.16 -0.03
C ARG A 5 -20.19 -18.13 1.50
N LEU A 6 -19.98 -16.94 2.07
CA LEU A 6 -19.93 -16.75 3.53
C LEU A 6 -21.33 -16.61 4.17
N LYS A 7 -22.39 -16.79 3.37
CA LYS A 7 -23.77 -16.78 3.85
C LYS A 7 -24.11 -15.50 4.61
N ARG A 8 -23.81 -14.32 4.03
CA ARG A 8 -24.08 -13.02 4.64
C ARG A 8 -25.50 -12.90 5.17
N LYS A 9 -26.51 -13.42 4.42
CA LYS A 9 -27.92 -13.37 4.82
C LYS A 9 -28.22 -14.17 6.10
N GLU A 10 -27.45 -15.24 6.36
CA GLU A 10 -27.61 -16.07 7.55
C GLU A 10 -26.82 -15.49 8.76
N HIS A 11 -25.88 -14.59 8.49
CA HIS A 11 -25.00 -14.00 9.51
C HIS A 11 -24.85 -12.47 9.31
N PRO A 12 -25.93 -11.69 9.49
CA PRO A 12 -25.92 -10.25 9.21
C PRO A 12 -24.94 -9.47 10.09
N ASP A 13 -24.68 -9.92 11.30
CA ASP A 13 -23.83 -9.22 12.27
C ASP A 13 -22.32 -9.53 12.10
N LYS A 14 -21.96 -10.46 11.23
CA LYS A 14 -20.55 -10.78 11.00
C LYS A 14 -19.88 -9.74 10.14
N LYS A 15 -18.70 -9.34 10.58
CA LYS A 15 -17.76 -8.54 9.78
C LYS A 15 -16.90 -9.46 8.94
N TYR A 16 -16.65 -9.07 7.71
CA TYR A 16 -15.84 -9.84 6.76
C TYR A 16 -14.63 -9.04 6.33
N PHE A 17 -13.56 -9.75 6.01
CA PHE A 17 -12.43 -9.18 5.31
C PHE A 17 -11.96 -10.11 4.19
N THR A 18 -11.27 -9.54 3.24
CA THR A 18 -10.58 -10.25 2.15
C THR A 18 -9.17 -9.71 2.08
N PHE A 19 -8.21 -10.60 2.16
CA PHE A 19 -6.80 -10.29 1.95
C PHE A 19 -6.37 -10.86 0.60
N ALA A 20 -5.57 -10.11 -0.14
CA ALA A 20 -4.97 -10.55 -1.39
C ALA A 20 -3.57 -9.98 -1.56
N ASN A 21 -2.71 -10.71 -2.23
CA ASN A 21 -1.43 -10.22 -2.71
C ASN A 21 -1.09 -10.78 -4.10
N THR A 22 -0.29 -10.04 -4.84
CA THR A 22 0.27 -10.44 -6.14
C THR A 22 1.79 -10.35 -6.13
N LEU A 23 2.40 -10.40 -4.95
CA LEU A 23 3.83 -10.25 -4.75
C LEU A 23 4.59 -11.44 -5.34
N ALA A 24 5.53 -11.13 -6.21
CA ALA A 24 6.53 -12.07 -6.69
C ALA A 24 7.85 -11.80 -5.95
N THR A 25 8.55 -12.86 -5.56
CA THR A 25 9.89 -12.76 -5.00
C THR A 25 10.94 -12.65 -6.10
N ILE A 26 12.17 -12.31 -5.73
CA ILE A 26 13.31 -12.32 -6.63
C ILE A 26 13.44 -13.67 -7.35
N ASN A 27 13.71 -13.62 -8.67
CA ASN A 27 13.90 -14.82 -9.46
C ASN A 27 15.25 -15.51 -9.14
N TYR A 28 15.39 -16.77 -9.56
CA TYR A 28 16.60 -17.56 -9.30
C TYR A 28 17.89 -16.91 -9.82
N SER A 29 17.84 -16.28 -10.98
CA SER A 29 18.98 -15.57 -11.58
C SER A 29 19.26 -14.19 -10.96
N LYS A 30 18.42 -13.74 -10.02
CA LYS A 30 18.52 -12.43 -9.36
C LYS A 30 18.47 -11.23 -10.33
N THR A 31 17.90 -11.41 -11.50
CA THR A 31 17.77 -10.36 -12.53
C THR A 31 16.49 -9.55 -12.42
N VAL A 32 15.46 -10.13 -11.78
CA VAL A 32 14.17 -9.48 -11.55
C VAL A 32 13.97 -9.36 -10.05
N LYS A 33 13.92 -8.13 -9.55
CA LYS A 33 13.65 -7.86 -8.13
C LYS A 33 12.20 -8.20 -7.78
N GLY A 34 11.99 -8.68 -6.57
CA GLY A 34 10.65 -8.94 -6.05
C GLY A 34 9.84 -7.67 -5.89
N HIS A 35 8.59 -7.69 -6.32
CA HIS A 35 7.66 -6.57 -6.17
C HIS A 35 6.21 -7.04 -6.36
N GLY A 36 5.27 -6.20 -6.03
CA GLY A 36 3.85 -6.42 -6.30
C GLY A 36 2.93 -5.68 -5.36
N TRP A 37 1.67 -6.05 -5.39
CA TRP A 37 0.60 -5.41 -4.64
C TRP A 37 0.14 -6.28 -3.49
N MET A 38 -0.24 -5.62 -2.40
CA MET A 38 -0.90 -6.24 -1.26
C MET A 38 -2.10 -5.39 -0.87
N GLY A 39 -3.19 -6.03 -0.47
CA GLY A 39 -4.40 -5.31 -0.08
C GLY A 39 -5.27 -6.08 0.89
N CYS A 40 -6.02 -5.32 1.66
CA CYS A 40 -7.07 -5.82 2.55
C CYS A 40 -8.35 -5.00 2.34
N ARG A 41 -9.44 -5.70 2.06
CA ARG A 41 -10.79 -5.12 2.08
C ARG A 41 -11.52 -5.65 3.30
N PHE A 42 -12.05 -4.77 4.14
CA PHE A 42 -12.57 -5.15 5.45
C PHE A 42 -13.76 -4.30 5.87
N GLN A 43 -14.53 -4.79 6.83
CA GLN A 43 -15.65 -4.09 7.44
C GLN A 43 -15.38 -3.81 8.91
N THR A 44 -15.62 -2.59 9.34
CA THR A 44 -15.66 -2.18 10.74
C THR A 44 -17.06 -2.34 11.33
N ASP A 45 -18.07 -2.21 10.47
CA ASP A 45 -19.48 -2.36 10.78
C ASP A 45 -20.16 -3.23 9.69
N PRO A 46 -20.90 -4.30 10.03
CA PRO A 46 -21.56 -5.15 9.06
C PRO A 46 -22.62 -4.43 8.22
N ASN A 47 -23.15 -3.30 8.70
CA ASN A 47 -24.16 -2.49 8.02
C ASN A 47 -23.58 -1.40 7.13
N LYS A 48 -22.25 -1.17 7.20
CA LYS A 48 -21.54 -0.24 6.32
C LYS A 48 -20.90 -0.95 5.13
N GLY A 49 -20.49 -0.17 4.16
CA GLY A 49 -19.67 -0.65 3.04
C GLY A 49 -18.31 -1.18 3.49
N TYR A 50 -17.50 -1.57 2.53
CA TYR A 50 -16.13 -2.03 2.80
C TYR A 50 -15.15 -0.86 2.79
N ASN A 51 -14.19 -0.95 3.68
CA ASN A 51 -12.95 -0.20 3.58
C ASN A 51 -11.93 -1.00 2.80
N GLU A 52 -11.06 -0.32 2.10
CA GLU A 52 -9.98 -0.93 1.34
C GLU A 52 -8.66 -0.21 1.60
N VAL A 53 -7.62 -0.99 1.84
CA VAL A 53 -6.23 -0.53 1.90
C VAL A 53 -5.45 -1.35 0.90
N ILE A 54 -4.81 -0.69 -0.06
CA ILE A 54 -3.96 -1.31 -1.08
C ILE A 54 -2.65 -0.55 -1.13
N PHE A 55 -1.54 -1.28 -1.25
CA PHE A 55 -0.23 -0.68 -1.44
C PHE A 55 0.65 -1.52 -2.38
N HIS A 56 1.59 -0.85 -3.02
CA HIS A 56 2.63 -1.47 -3.83
C HIS A 56 3.95 -1.44 -3.10
N VAL A 57 4.73 -2.52 -3.22
CA VAL A 57 6.05 -2.63 -2.62
C VAL A 57 7.08 -3.24 -3.56
N ARG A 58 8.34 -2.90 -3.29
CA ARG A 58 9.54 -3.55 -3.84
C ARG A 58 10.29 -4.22 -2.70
N LEU A 59 10.67 -5.47 -2.90
CA LEU A 59 11.40 -6.26 -1.91
C LEU A 59 12.91 -6.11 -2.15
N ASN A 60 13.64 -5.67 -1.13
CA ASN A 60 15.03 -5.25 -1.25
C ASN A 60 16.04 -6.37 -0.92
N ASP A 61 15.63 -7.36 -0.12
CA ASP A 61 16.47 -8.52 0.18
C ASP A 61 16.91 -9.25 -1.09
N ASN A 62 18.14 -9.77 -1.10
CA ASN A 62 18.67 -10.56 -2.23
C ASN A 62 18.45 -12.07 -2.08
N ASP A 63 17.49 -12.47 -1.27
CA ASP A 63 17.12 -13.86 -0.99
C ASP A 63 15.61 -14.03 -1.03
N ALA A 64 15.14 -15.01 -1.81
CA ALA A 64 13.71 -15.25 -1.99
C ALA A 64 13.00 -15.68 -0.70
N LYS A 65 13.69 -16.39 0.21
CA LYS A 65 13.12 -16.82 1.48
C LYS A 65 12.93 -15.63 2.42
N LEU A 66 13.93 -14.74 2.52
CA LEU A 66 13.80 -13.50 3.29
C LEU A 66 12.68 -12.61 2.74
N GLN A 67 12.55 -12.54 1.42
CA GLN A 67 11.44 -11.82 0.80
C GLN A 67 10.07 -12.44 1.14
N GLN A 68 9.97 -13.78 1.19
CA GLN A 68 8.74 -14.47 1.63
C GLN A 68 8.42 -14.18 3.10
N GLU A 69 9.41 -14.16 3.97
CA GLU A 69 9.26 -13.78 5.39
C GLU A 69 8.76 -12.33 5.51
N THR A 70 9.35 -11.40 4.78
CA THR A 70 8.90 -10.00 4.69
C THR A 70 7.44 -9.88 4.25
N ILE A 71 7.04 -10.62 3.20
CA ILE A 71 5.65 -10.66 2.72
C ILE A 71 4.70 -11.15 3.83
N GLY A 72 5.09 -12.19 4.56
CA GLY A 72 4.31 -12.75 5.66
C GLY A 72 4.10 -11.75 6.80
N ILE A 73 5.18 -11.06 7.22
CA ILE A 73 5.14 -10.02 8.26
C ILE A 73 4.21 -8.88 7.81
N MET A 74 4.41 -8.35 6.60
CA MET A 74 3.57 -7.26 6.05
C MET A 74 2.10 -7.64 5.98
N GLY A 75 1.79 -8.87 5.55
CA GLY A 75 0.40 -9.35 5.47
C GLY A 75 -0.27 -9.39 6.85
N THR A 76 0.44 -9.88 7.86
CA THR A 76 -0.04 -9.88 9.25
C THR A 76 -0.24 -8.46 9.76
N ASN A 77 0.74 -7.58 9.56
CA ASN A 77 0.71 -6.19 10.00
C ASN A 77 -0.43 -5.41 9.31
N LEU A 78 -0.65 -5.65 8.00
CA LEU A 78 -1.76 -5.03 7.28
C LEU A 78 -3.12 -5.41 7.88
N ILE A 79 -3.36 -6.70 8.09
CA ILE A 79 -4.62 -7.18 8.68
C ILE A 79 -4.80 -6.58 10.08
N TYR A 80 -3.76 -6.63 10.90
CA TYR A 80 -3.78 -6.03 12.24
C TYR A 80 -4.08 -4.53 12.19
N GLY A 81 -3.38 -3.78 11.33
CA GLY A 81 -3.55 -2.34 11.16
C GLY A 81 -4.97 -1.96 10.69
N CYS A 82 -5.53 -2.71 9.74
CA CYS A 82 -6.88 -2.49 9.24
C CYS A 82 -7.95 -2.58 10.34
N PHE A 83 -7.80 -3.45 11.33
CA PHE A 83 -8.78 -3.59 12.40
C PHE A 83 -8.50 -2.74 13.64
N ASN A 84 -7.24 -2.35 13.86
CA ASN A 84 -6.85 -1.62 15.07
C ASN A 84 -6.58 -0.13 14.84
N TYR A 85 -6.24 0.27 13.60
CA TYR A 85 -5.81 1.64 13.30
C TYR A 85 -6.53 2.26 12.09
N TYR A 86 -7.70 1.74 11.68
CA TYR A 86 -8.45 2.27 10.54
C TYR A 86 -8.84 3.75 10.70
N ASN A 87 -9.04 4.23 11.92
CA ASN A 87 -9.35 5.63 12.23
C ASN A 87 -8.10 6.53 12.36
N GLU A 88 -6.90 5.95 12.25
CA GLU A 88 -5.61 6.64 12.33
C GLU A 88 -4.72 6.26 11.12
N PRO A 89 -5.01 6.76 9.90
CA PRO A 89 -4.34 6.30 8.66
C PRO A 89 -2.81 6.35 8.72
N LYS A 90 -2.24 7.38 9.35
CA LYS A 90 -0.78 7.45 9.54
C LYS A 90 -0.25 6.30 10.39
N LYS A 91 -0.92 5.98 11.48
CA LYS A 91 -0.51 4.89 12.39
C LYS A 91 -0.69 3.53 11.73
N LEU A 92 -1.75 3.37 10.91
CA LEU A 92 -1.94 2.19 10.09
C LEU A 92 -0.75 1.99 9.15
N ILE A 93 -0.33 3.03 8.42
CA ILE A 93 0.85 2.98 7.54
C ILE A 93 2.10 2.57 8.33
N GLN A 94 2.35 3.22 9.47
CA GLN A 94 3.51 2.91 10.31
C GLN A 94 3.50 1.46 10.79
N SER A 95 2.33 0.94 11.20
CA SER A 95 2.20 -0.43 11.71
C SER A 95 2.49 -1.50 10.65
N ILE A 96 2.33 -1.21 9.35
CA ILE A 96 2.70 -2.15 8.28
C ILE A 96 4.20 -2.45 8.31
N TYR A 97 5.02 -1.52 8.78
CA TYR A 97 6.47 -1.66 8.91
C TYR A 97 6.94 -2.23 10.26
N ASP A 98 6.05 -2.62 11.16
CA ASP A 98 6.46 -3.25 12.41
C ASP A 98 7.33 -4.48 12.17
N ASN A 99 8.52 -4.51 12.78
CA ASN A 99 9.59 -5.49 12.57
C ASN A 99 10.17 -5.53 11.15
N LEU A 100 10.03 -4.46 10.38
CA LEU A 100 10.60 -4.29 9.04
C LEU A 100 11.35 -2.97 8.95
N SER A 101 12.24 -2.88 7.96
CA SER A 101 12.96 -1.67 7.62
C SER A 101 12.98 -1.47 6.10
N ARG A 102 13.52 -0.35 5.68
CA ARG A 102 13.74 -0.09 4.26
C ARG A 102 14.74 -1.05 3.61
N ASP A 103 15.61 -1.68 4.38
CA ASP A 103 16.52 -2.70 3.87
C ASP A 103 15.76 -3.96 3.40
N ASN A 104 14.60 -4.24 3.98
CA ASN A 104 13.75 -5.36 3.60
C ASN A 104 12.78 -4.99 2.47
N VAL A 105 12.15 -3.81 2.57
CA VAL A 105 11.06 -3.44 1.68
C VAL A 105 10.96 -1.93 1.48
N GLU A 106 10.60 -1.51 0.27
CA GLU A 106 10.21 -0.15 -0.06
C GLU A 106 8.73 -0.13 -0.43
N MET A 107 7.94 0.74 0.22
CA MET A 107 6.53 0.99 -0.13
C MET A 107 6.46 2.28 -0.94
N ASP A 108 6.20 2.19 -2.23
CA ASP A 108 6.23 3.32 -3.15
C ASP A 108 4.84 3.84 -3.56
N MET A 109 3.78 3.15 -3.17
CA MET A 109 2.40 3.60 -3.37
C MET A 109 1.48 3.02 -2.30
N ILE A 110 0.52 3.83 -1.83
CA ILE A 110 -0.58 3.41 -0.97
C ILE A 110 -1.87 4.11 -1.38
N HIS A 111 -2.98 3.41 -1.22
CA HIS A 111 -4.33 3.92 -1.43
C HIS A 111 -5.25 3.38 -0.35
N MET A 112 -6.08 4.26 0.22
CA MET A 112 -7.13 3.93 1.19
C MET A 112 -8.45 4.53 0.71
N GLU A 113 -9.51 3.74 0.75
CA GLU A 113 -10.86 4.19 0.44
C GLU A 113 -11.90 3.42 1.24
N GLY A 114 -13.08 3.99 1.35
CA GLY A 114 -14.23 3.39 2.01
C GLY A 114 -14.84 4.30 3.08
N PRO A 115 -15.91 3.83 3.75
CA PRO A 115 -16.70 4.65 4.69
C PRO A 115 -15.89 5.24 5.86
N ASP A 116 -14.89 4.52 6.36
CA ASP A 116 -14.08 5.00 7.49
C ASP A 116 -12.87 5.83 7.02
N PHE A 117 -12.63 5.87 5.70
CA PHE A 117 -11.58 6.71 5.08
C PHE A 117 -12.16 7.92 4.33
N GLU A 118 -13.42 8.25 4.57
CA GLU A 118 -14.06 9.41 3.99
C GLU A 118 -13.31 10.68 4.40
N GLY A 119 -12.86 11.47 3.42
CA GLY A 119 -12.02 12.64 3.65
C GLY A 119 -10.52 12.39 3.76
N VAL A 120 -10.05 11.14 3.67
CA VAL A 120 -8.62 10.84 3.59
C VAL A 120 -8.07 11.24 2.22
N ASP A 121 -7.07 12.13 2.22
CA ASP A 121 -6.36 12.50 1.00
C ASP A 121 -5.18 11.54 0.75
N ASN A 122 -5.33 10.68 -0.25
CA ASN A 122 -4.31 9.68 -0.63
C ASN A 122 -2.97 10.29 -1.07
N ARG A 123 -2.96 11.57 -1.51
CA ARG A 123 -1.71 12.29 -1.81
C ARG A 123 -0.92 12.55 -0.53
N LEU A 124 -1.62 12.96 0.54
CA LEU A 124 -0.99 13.17 1.85
C LEU A 124 -0.49 11.84 2.44
N LEU A 125 -1.20 10.74 2.25
CA LEU A 125 -0.73 9.41 2.65
C LEU A 125 0.58 9.06 1.92
N SER A 126 0.65 9.30 0.62
CA SER A 126 1.88 9.05 -0.15
C SER A 126 3.05 9.94 0.30
N LEU A 127 2.79 11.20 0.68
CA LEU A 127 3.82 12.05 1.28
C LEU A 127 4.28 11.56 2.66
N ILE A 128 3.42 10.86 3.42
CA ILE A 128 3.82 10.19 4.66
C ILE A 128 4.85 9.11 4.37
N LEU A 129 4.72 8.33 3.28
CA LEU A 129 5.71 7.31 2.91
C LEU A 129 7.12 7.91 2.76
N VAL A 130 7.21 9.07 2.11
CA VAL A 130 8.48 9.79 1.96
C VAL A 130 8.98 10.31 3.30
N LYS A 131 8.10 10.91 4.10
CA LYS A 131 8.44 11.48 5.41
C LYS A 131 8.94 10.42 6.40
N GLU A 132 8.34 9.23 6.38
CA GLU A 132 8.72 8.10 7.24
C GLU A 132 9.85 7.25 6.61
N ASN A 133 10.49 7.74 5.53
CA ASN A 133 11.59 7.07 4.83
C ASN A 133 11.24 5.66 4.30
N MET A 134 9.97 5.44 3.96
CA MET A 134 9.51 4.17 3.35
C MET A 134 9.76 4.12 1.85
N THR A 135 9.90 5.29 1.20
CA THR A 135 10.34 5.49 -0.18
C THR A 135 11.05 6.82 -0.35
N ASP A 136 11.79 7.01 -1.45
CA ASP A 136 12.49 8.27 -1.74
C ASP A 136 11.59 9.30 -2.41
N ALA A 137 10.59 8.85 -3.18
CA ALA A 137 9.75 9.73 -3.98
C ALA A 137 8.38 9.10 -4.24
N VAL A 138 7.39 9.96 -4.47
CA VAL A 138 6.05 9.60 -4.93
C VAL A 138 5.71 10.42 -6.17
N ILE A 139 4.85 9.90 -7.03
CA ILE A 139 4.45 10.54 -8.27
C ILE A 139 2.94 10.77 -8.27
N PHE A 140 2.55 11.97 -8.67
CA PHE A 140 1.15 12.33 -8.89
C PHE A 140 0.91 12.61 -10.36
N GLY A 141 -0.21 12.13 -10.87
CA GLY A 141 -0.69 12.47 -12.21
C GLY A 141 -1.19 13.93 -12.29
N ALA A 142 -1.44 14.39 -13.50
CA ALA A 142 -2.03 15.72 -13.71
C ALA A 142 -3.44 15.85 -13.10
N ASP A 143 -4.12 14.73 -12.89
CA ASP A 143 -5.41 14.61 -12.21
C ASP A 143 -5.28 14.55 -10.66
N GLY A 144 -4.06 14.64 -10.14
CA GLY A 144 -3.76 14.55 -8.71
C GLY A 144 -3.79 13.13 -8.14
N LYS A 145 -4.00 12.11 -8.95
CA LYS A 145 -3.98 10.72 -8.47
C LYS A 145 -2.56 10.19 -8.30
N ASN A 146 -2.39 9.35 -7.29
CA ASN A 146 -1.13 8.64 -7.07
C ASN A 146 -0.84 7.73 -8.26
N GLN A 147 0.41 7.72 -8.69
CA GLN A 147 0.88 6.86 -9.78
C GLN A 147 2.07 6.03 -9.31
N GLN A 148 2.10 4.77 -9.74
CA GLN A 148 3.23 3.90 -9.46
C GLN A 148 4.46 4.37 -10.26
N PRO A 149 5.60 4.66 -9.61
CA PRO A 149 6.78 5.18 -10.29
C PRO A 149 7.27 4.30 -11.45
N SER A 150 7.27 2.98 -11.27
CA SER A 150 7.71 2.05 -12.31
C SER A 150 6.88 2.13 -13.59
N ASP A 151 5.55 2.34 -13.47
CA ASP A 151 4.67 2.42 -14.64
C ASP A 151 4.85 3.73 -15.41
N VAL A 152 4.98 4.82 -14.64
CA VAL A 152 5.14 6.17 -15.23
C VAL A 152 6.47 6.34 -15.91
N LEU A 153 7.54 5.77 -15.35
CA LEU A 153 8.92 5.97 -15.81
C LEU A 153 9.38 4.90 -16.81
N TYR A 154 8.62 3.80 -16.97
CA TYR A 154 9.02 2.69 -17.82
C TYR A 154 9.23 3.11 -19.27
N LYS A 155 10.44 2.84 -19.79
CA LYS A 155 10.86 3.16 -21.17
C LYS A 155 10.63 4.61 -21.61
N LYS A 156 10.60 5.56 -20.68
CA LYS A 156 10.48 6.99 -21.01
C LYS A 156 11.83 7.70 -20.89
N ASN A 157 12.07 8.64 -21.80
CA ASN A 157 13.15 9.59 -21.65
C ASN A 157 12.72 10.63 -20.61
N ILE A 158 13.49 10.76 -19.52
CA ILE A 158 13.15 11.61 -18.38
C ILE A 158 14.17 12.73 -18.31
N LEU A 159 13.67 13.98 -18.34
CA LEU A 159 14.45 15.16 -18.00
C LEU A 159 14.20 15.49 -16.52
N THR A 160 15.23 15.34 -15.71
CA THR A 160 15.16 15.70 -14.29
C THR A 160 15.77 17.08 -14.07
N ILE A 161 14.99 17.97 -13.45
CA ILE A 161 15.45 19.29 -13.03
C ILE A 161 15.41 19.34 -11.51
N ARG A 162 16.57 19.59 -10.89
CA ARG A 162 16.66 19.79 -9.44
C ARG A 162 16.77 21.28 -9.14
N GLY A 163 15.91 21.75 -8.22
CA GLY A 163 15.94 23.16 -7.83
C GLY A 163 14.97 23.46 -6.69
N SER A 164 15.04 24.68 -6.17
CA SER A 164 14.04 25.20 -5.26
C SER A 164 13.07 26.06 -6.08
N PHE A 165 11.86 25.54 -6.28
CA PHE A 165 10.85 26.20 -7.10
C PHE A 165 9.90 27.00 -6.20
N ARG A 166 9.85 28.30 -6.41
CA ARG A 166 8.81 29.16 -5.84
C ARG A 166 7.63 29.20 -6.80
N PRO A 167 6.39 29.44 -6.31
CA PRO A 167 5.26 29.62 -7.21
C PRO A 167 5.59 30.70 -8.25
N VAL A 168 5.32 30.40 -9.52
CA VAL A 168 5.46 31.39 -10.57
C VAL A 168 4.39 32.42 -10.32
N THR A 169 4.82 33.61 -9.99
CA THR A 169 3.93 34.80 -9.95
C THR A 169 3.74 35.31 -11.38
N LYS A 170 2.49 35.57 -11.73
CA LYS A 170 2.16 36.22 -13.02
C LYS A 170 2.68 37.66 -13.04
#